data_c19b2aa74abcb4da1cb66a1b95ac25ce
#
_entry.id   c19b2aa74abcb4da1cb66a1b95ac25ce
#
_cell.length_a   1.000
_cell.length_b   1.000
_cell.length_c   1.000
_cell.angle_alpha   90.00
_cell.angle_beta   90.00
_cell.angle_gamma   90.00
#
_symmetry.space_group_name_H-M   'P 1'
#
loop_
_entity.id
_entity.type
_entity.pdbx_description
1 polymer ?
#
loop_
_entity_poly.entity_id
_entity_poly.type
_entity_poly.pdbx_seq_one_letter_code
_entity_poly.pdbx_strand_id
1 'polypeptide(L)'
;MMNNFLITQGSCGTYALKYCMGEYFNYGYKIPWNTHSNNPNTPPKDSRVVYLFANPYDTILSYFRRDKVEFNCNGGFLFQHTTNIGGDVDYFKNPENRIIENFLKDEYDPIFLREHYDKWATYNERNYDLVMMRYEELSENGVSSFIDYWDLPKNLEFKFRKRSSDWQNEPQEIQDRLKQKYGEYFDAYHSLPLVSIG
;
A
#
# COMPACT_ATOMS: atom_id res chain seq x y z
N MET A 1 20.31 -9.62 14.80
CA MET A 1 19.74 -8.57 13.95
C MET A 1 18.30 -8.98 13.70
N MET A 2 17.31 -8.15 14.04
CA MET A 2 15.90 -8.50 13.85
C MET A 2 15.57 -8.59 12.36
N ASN A 3 14.81 -9.60 11.98
CA ASN A 3 14.34 -9.76 10.62
C ASN A 3 12.99 -9.01 10.45
N ASN A 4 13.05 -7.68 10.45
CA ASN A 4 11.87 -6.86 10.24
C ASN A 4 11.67 -6.61 8.74
N PHE A 5 10.44 -6.78 8.25
CA PHE A 5 10.08 -6.56 6.86
C PHE A 5 8.94 -5.57 6.74
N LEU A 6 9.06 -4.65 5.79
CA LEU A 6 7.98 -3.74 5.42
C LEU A 6 7.42 -4.14 4.06
N ILE A 7 6.12 -4.42 4.03
CA ILE A 7 5.35 -4.67 2.82
C ILE A 7 4.28 -3.60 2.72
N THR A 8 4.01 -3.10 1.53
CA THR A 8 3.02 -2.04 1.34
C THR A 8 2.23 -2.24 0.04
N GLN A 9 1.01 -1.73 0.01
CA GLN A 9 0.23 -1.63 -1.23
C GLN A 9 0.75 -0.56 -2.21
N GLY A 10 1.70 0.29 -1.77
CA GLY A 10 2.13 1.47 -2.49
C GLY A 10 1.32 2.72 -2.13
N SER A 11 1.89 3.88 -2.41
CA SER A 11 1.30 5.19 -2.09
C SER A 11 0.84 5.40 -0.64
N CYS A 12 1.34 4.61 0.30
CA CYS A 12 0.98 4.64 1.71
C CYS A 12 2.16 5.02 2.63
N GLY A 13 2.95 6.02 2.22
CA GLY A 13 4.03 6.53 3.07
C GLY A 13 5.31 5.70 3.09
N THR A 14 5.46 4.71 2.20
CA THR A 14 6.61 3.80 2.12
C THR A 14 7.96 4.53 2.12
N TYR A 15 8.08 5.60 1.33
CA TYR A 15 9.32 6.39 1.28
C TYR A 15 9.63 7.10 2.59
N ALA A 16 8.60 7.61 3.26
CA ALA A 16 8.77 8.28 4.54
C ALA A 16 9.23 7.28 5.61
N LEU A 17 8.60 6.11 5.70
CA LEU A 17 9.05 5.02 6.57
C LEU A 17 10.46 4.56 6.24
N LYS A 18 10.75 4.37 4.96
CA LYS A 18 12.08 3.96 4.50
C LYS A 18 13.16 4.97 4.88
N TYR A 19 12.84 6.24 4.81
CA TYR A 19 13.79 7.31 5.15
C TYR A 19 14.07 7.37 6.65
N CYS A 20 13.05 7.24 7.50
CA CYS A 20 13.24 7.37 8.95
C CYS A 20 13.61 6.04 9.65
N MET A 21 13.27 4.90 9.05
CA MET A 21 13.41 3.58 9.68
C MET A 21 14.22 2.58 8.85
N GLY A 22 14.97 3.07 7.83
CA GLY A 22 15.65 2.22 6.86
C GLY A 22 16.65 1.23 7.44
N GLU A 23 17.22 1.54 8.59
CA GLU A 23 18.16 0.65 9.30
C GLU A 23 17.46 -0.46 10.10
N TYR A 24 16.14 -0.34 10.33
CA TYR A 24 15.37 -1.28 11.15
C TYR A 24 14.54 -2.27 10.32
N PHE A 25 14.37 -2.01 9.03
CA PHE A 25 13.57 -2.86 8.15
C PHE A 25 14.34 -3.35 6.93
N ASN A 26 14.10 -4.59 6.58
CA ASN A 26 14.43 -5.12 5.28
C ASN A 26 13.28 -4.81 4.31
N TYR A 27 13.58 -4.13 3.22
CA TYR A 27 12.61 -3.73 2.20
C TYR A 27 12.60 -4.75 1.07
N GLY A 28 11.63 -5.64 1.09
CA GLY A 28 11.43 -6.59 0.01
C GLY A 28 12.58 -7.58 -0.18
N TYR A 29 12.30 -8.62 -0.88
CA TYR A 29 13.19 -9.74 -1.09
C TYR A 29 14.22 -9.45 -2.17
N LYS A 30 15.50 -9.48 -1.84
CA LYS A 30 16.66 -9.42 -2.76
C LYS A 30 16.76 -8.19 -3.69
N ILE A 31 15.69 -7.39 -3.83
CA ILE A 31 15.70 -6.18 -4.63
C ILE A 31 15.33 -5.03 -3.70
N PRO A 32 16.19 -4.02 -3.51
CA PRO A 32 15.95 -2.91 -2.58
C PRO A 32 14.66 -2.10 -2.85
N TRP A 33 13.97 -2.38 -3.91
CA TRP A 33 12.81 -1.62 -4.41
C TRP A 33 11.46 -2.34 -4.27
N ASN A 34 11.44 -3.65 -3.93
CA ASN A 34 10.19 -4.41 -3.93
C ASN A 34 9.57 -4.52 -2.53
N THR A 35 9.12 -3.39 -2.00
CA THR A 35 8.27 -3.34 -0.79
C THR A 35 6.81 -3.71 -1.06
N HIS A 36 6.48 -4.09 -2.30
CA HIS A 36 5.11 -4.38 -2.74
C HIS A 36 4.93 -5.85 -3.13
N SER A 37 5.64 -6.75 -2.44
CA SER A 37 5.55 -8.19 -2.75
C SER A 37 4.11 -8.69 -2.65
N ASN A 38 3.65 -9.37 -3.68
CA ASN A 38 2.37 -10.06 -3.69
C ASN A 38 2.43 -11.51 -3.15
N ASN A 39 3.59 -11.93 -2.63
CA ASN A 39 3.78 -13.30 -2.15
C ASN A 39 4.03 -13.33 -0.63
N PRO A 40 3.02 -13.73 0.18
CA PRO A 40 3.16 -13.82 1.63
C PRO A 40 4.13 -14.92 2.12
N ASN A 41 4.58 -15.82 1.24
CA ASN A 41 5.63 -16.80 1.57
C ASN A 41 7.05 -16.23 1.57
N THR A 42 7.24 -14.96 1.19
CA THR A 42 8.57 -14.39 1.03
C THR A 42 9.29 -14.02 2.33
N PRO A 43 8.62 -13.57 3.40
CA PRO A 43 9.33 -13.30 4.65
C PRO A 43 9.91 -14.60 5.23
N PRO A 44 11.16 -14.57 5.72
CA PRO A 44 11.74 -15.72 6.41
C PRO A 44 10.96 -16.08 7.68
N LYS A 45 11.14 -17.34 8.10
CA LYS A 45 10.64 -17.80 9.38
C LYS A 45 11.13 -16.90 10.53
N ASP A 46 10.28 -16.72 11.53
CA ASP A 46 10.55 -15.92 12.73
C ASP A 46 10.85 -14.43 12.42
N SER A 47 10.36 -13.93 11.27
CA SER A 47 10.41 -12.51 10.92
C SER A 47 9.24 -11.74 11.54
N ARG A 48 9.41 -10.43 11.63
CA ARG A 48 8.33 -9.49 11.96
C ARG A 48 7.97 -8.69 10.73
N VAL A 49 6.73 -8.77 10.29
CA VAL A 49 6.26 -8.16 9.05
C VAL A 49 5.25 -7.08 9.36
N VAL A 50 5.48 -5.88 8.83
CA VAL A 50 4.45 -4.83 8.76
C VAL A 50 3.88 -4.86 7.36
N TYR A 51 2.56 -5.01 7.25
CA TYR A 51 1.82 -4.75 6.04
C TYR A 51 1.11 -3.40 6.16
N LEU A 52 1.60 -2.42 5.40
CA LEU A 52 1.06 -1.07 5.41
C LEU A 52 0.11 -0.87 4.23
N PHE A 53 -1.12 -0.48 4.53
CA PHE A 53 -2.16 -0.21 3.55
C PHE A 53 -2.87 1.10 3.84
N ALA A 54 -3.64 1.60 2.90
CA ALA A 54 -4.27 2.91 3.02
C ALA A 54 -5.67 2.91 2.40
N ASN A 55 -6.42 3.97 2.65
CA ASN A 55 -7.72 4.18 2.03
C ASN A 55 -7.67 3.87 0.52
N PRO A 56 -8.48 2.91 0.02
CA PRO A 56 -8.39 2.44 -1.36
C PRO A 56 -8.67 3.53 -2.38
N TYR A 57 -9.62 4.44 -2.12
CA TYR A 57 -9.94 5.53 -3.04
C TYR A 57 -8.75 6.48 -3.22
N ASP A 58 -8.13 6.88 -2.12
CA ASP A 58 -6.94 7.75 -2.15
C ASP A 58 -5.73 7.05 -2.75
N THR A 59 -5.63 5.73 -2.58
CA THR A 59 -4.55 4.94 -3.17
C THR A 59 -4.66 4.93 -4.69
N ILE A 60 -5.85 4.66 -5.22
CA ILE A 60 -6.12 4.69 -6.67
C ILE A 60 -5.87 6.08 -7.25
N LEU A 61 -6.43 7.13 -6.65
CA LEU A 61 -6.18 8.51 -7.09
C LEU A 61 -4.69 8.85 -7.11
N SER A 62 -3.96 8.42 -6.09
CA SER A 62 -2.51 8.63 -6.00
C SER A 62 -1.76 7.91 -7.11
N TYR A 63 -2.17 6.70 -7.49
CA TYR A 63 -1.55 5.95 -8.58
C TYR A 63 -1.68 6.69 -9.90
N PHE A 64 -2.89 7.11 -10.26
CA PHE A 64 -3.15 7.81 -11.51
C PHE A 64 -2.51 9.21 -11.55
N ARG A 65 -2.53 9.94 -10.42
CA ARG A 65 -1.87 11.25 -10.34
C ARG A 65 -0.36 11.15 -10.53
N ARG A 66 0.28 10.17 -9.90
CA ARG A 66 1.73 9.97 -9.99
C ARG A 66 2.15 9.46 -11.34
N ASP A 67 1.32 8.66 -11.99
CA ASP A 67 1.57 8.18 -13.33
C ASP A 67 1.69 9.32 -14.35
N LYS A 68 0.87 10.38 -14.21
CA LYS A 68 0.95 11.59 -15.03
C LYS A 68 2.28 12.33 -14.88
N VAL A 69 2.88 12.30 -13.69
CA VAL A 69 4.13 13.02 -13.38
C VAL A 69 5.38 12.18 -13.68
N GLU A 70 5.30 10.87 -13.44
CA GLU A 70 6.45 9.96 -13.48
C GLU A 70 6.48 9.08 -14.75
N PHE A 71 5.74 9.45 -15.79
CA PHE A 71 5.59 8.68 -17.04
C PHE A 71 6.91 8.31 -17.74
N ASN A 72 7.97 9.04 -17.48
CA ASN A 72 9.27 8.84 -18.14
C ASN A 72 10.09 7.65 -17.59
N CYS A 73 9.59 6.94 -16.57
CA CYS A 73 10.29 5.82 -15.95
C CYS A 73 9.68 4.49 -16.40
N ASN A 74 10.25 3.80 -17.39
CA ASN A 74 9.98 2.39 -17.74
C ASN A 74 8.50 1.93 -17.63
N GLY A 75 7.58 2.62 -18.29
CA GLY A 75 6.16 2.28 -18.28
C GLY A 75 5.28 3.08 -17.29
N GLY A 76 5.88 3.97 -16.48
CA GLY A 76 5.16 4.82 -15.54
C GLY A 76 4.88 4.18 -14.18
N PHE A 77 4.41 5.02 -13.26
CA PHE A 77 4.17 4.64 -11.88
C PHE A 77 3.08 3.57 -11.74
N LEU A 78 1.99 3.74 -12.46
CA LEU A 78 0.85 2.82 -12.46
C LEU A 78 1.27 1.41 -12.90
N PHE A 79 2.02 1.31 -14.01
CA PHE A 79 2.53 0.05 -14.53
C PHE A 79 3.44 -0.67 -13.52
N GLN A 80 4.40 0.05 -12.94
CA GLN A 80 5.33 -0.52 -11.96
C GLN A 80 4.60 -1.03 -10.70
N HIS A 81 3.67 -0.26 -10.16
CA HIS A 81 2.93 -0.67 -8.97
C HIS A 81 1.99 -1.83 -9.24
N THR A 82 1.27 -1.83 -10.36
CA THR A 82 0.43 -2.96 -10.76
C THR A 82 1.24 -4.25 -10.90
N THR A 83 2.42 -4.17 -11.54
CA THR A 83 3.36 -5.32 -11.62
C THR A 83 3.73 -5.85 -10.23
N ASN A 84 4.14 -4.94 -9.35
CA ASN A 84 4.68 -5.31 -8.04
C ASN A 84 3.64 -5.98 -7.13
N ILE A 85 2.39 -5.53 -7.18
CA ILE A 85 1.29 -6.12 -6.40
C ILE A 85 0.61 -7.30 -7.10
N GLY A 86 1.07 -7.66 -8.31
CA GLY A 86 0.61 -8.84 -9.05
C GLY A 86 -0.65 -8.64 -9.87
N GLY A 87 -0.95 -7.39 -10.23
CA GLY A 87 -2.08 -7.04 -11.09
C GLY A 87 -1.81 -7.26 -12.57
N ASP A 88 -2.82 -6.99 -13.39
CA ASP A 88 -2.78 -7.11 -14.84
C ASP A 88 -2.20 -5.85 -15.50
N VAL A 89 -0.90 -5.90 -15.75
CA VAL A 89 -0.19 -4.77 -16.40
C VAL A 89 -0.53 -4.60 -17.86
N ASP A 90 -0.99 -5.65 -18.53
CA ASP A 90 -1.30 -5.60 -19.95
C ASP A 90 -2.51 -4.71 -20.24
N TYR A 91 -3.41 -4.58 -19.27
CA TYR A 91 -4.50 -3.63 -19.30
C TYR A 91 -4.02 -2.18 -19.53
N PHE A 92 -2.91 -1.79 -18.90
CA PHE A 92 -2.35 -0.44 -18.98
C PHE A 92 -1.44 -0.18 -20.19
N LYS A 93 -1.27 -1.16 -21.08
CA LYS A 93 -0.62 -0.93 -22.38
C LYS A 93 -1.47 -0.05 -23.30
N ASN A 94 -2.80 -0.08 -23.12
CA ASN A 94 -3.70 0.88 -23.77
C ASN A 94 -3.65 2.22 -23.04
N PRO A 95 -3.22 3.32 -23.67
CA PRO A 95 -3.14 4.65 -23.04
C PRO A 95 -4.48 5.16 -22.49
N GLU A 96 -5.60 4.81 -23.13
CA GLU A 96 -6.95 5.19 -22.68
C GLU A 96 -7.27 4.63 -21.29
N ASN A 97 -6.74 3.47 -20.93
CA ASN A 97 -6.94 2.84 -19.64
C ASN A 97 -6.10 3.50 -18.53
N ARG A 98 -5.21 4.41 -18.88
CA ARG A 98 -4.41 5.22 -17.95
C ARG A 98 -5.08 6.56 -17.64
N ILE A 99 -6.27 6.78 -18.15
CA ILE A 99 -7.16 7.90 -17.82
C ILE A 99 -8.10 7.40 -16.73
N ILE A 100 -8.12 8.08 -15.57
CA ILE A 100 -8.85 7.59 -14.39
C ILE A 100 -10.36 7.48 -14.66
N GLU A 101 -10.92 8.39 -15.44
CA GLU A 101 -12.34 8.38 -15.83
C GLU A 101 -12.70 7.13 -16.63
N ASN A 102 -11.80 6.65 -17.50
CA ASN A 102 -12.02 5.44 -18.29
C ASN A 102 -11.81 4.18 -17.43
N PHE A 103 -10.74 4.16 -16.64
CA PHE A 103 -10.46 3.08 -15.69
C PHE A 103 -11.63 2.83 -14.71
N LEU A 104 -12.23 3.89 -14.20
CA LEU A 104 -13.35 3.79 -13.25
C LEU A 104 -14.68 3.39 -13.91
N LYS A 105 -14.79 3.44 -15.24
CA LYS A 105 -15.97 2.94 -15.98
C LYS A 105 -15.93 1.44 -16.18
N ASP A 106 -14.74 0.84 -16.19
CA ASP A 106 -14.58 -0.57 -16.33
C ASP A 106 -14.90 -1.28 -15.00
N GLU A 107 -15.68 -2.35 -15.04
CA GLU A 107 -15.97 -3.17 -13.84
C GLU A 107 -14.76 -3.98 -13.40
N TYR A 108 -13.86 -4.33 -14.33
CA TYR A 108 -12.64 -5.06 -14.06
C TYR A 108 -11.62 -4.21 -13.29
N ASP A 109 -11.06 -4.74 -12.21
CA ASP A 109 -9.94 -4.11 -11.48
C ASP A 109 -8.60 -4.75 -11.85
N PRO A 110 -7.85 -4.19 -12.81
CA PRO A 110 -6.55 -4.73 -13.21
C PRO A 110 -5.45 -4.50 -12.16
N ILE A 111 -5.68 -3.61 -11.19
CA ILE A 111 -4.68 -3.31 -10.15
C ILE A 111 -4.63 -4.43 -9.10
N PHE A 112 -5.75 -5.12 -8.84
CA PHE A 112 -5.87 -6.15 -7.81
C PHE A 112 -5.54 -5.64 -6.40
N LEU A 113 -5.97 -4.41 -6.10
CA LEU A 113 -5.63 -3.76 -4.84
C LEU A 113 -6.23 -4.51 -3.64
N ARG A 114 -7.49 -4.96 -3.75
CA ARG A 114 -8.18 -5.76 -2.74
C ARG A 114 -7.56 -7.14 -2.62
N GLU A 115 -7.33 -7.81 -3.72
CA GLU A 115 -6.74 -9.15 -3.76
C GLU A 115 -5.35 -9.19 -3.11
N HIS A 116 -4.56 -8.14 -3.32
CA HIS A 116 -3.27 -7.99 -2.65
C HIS A 116 -3.44 -7.89 -1.13
N TYR A 117 -4.38 -7.09 -0.65
CA TYR A 117 -4.69 -6.99 0.76
C TYR A 117 -5.19 -8.33 1.32
N ASP A 118 -6.22 -8.92 0.70
CA ASP A 118 -6.84 -10.16 1.16
C ASP A 118 -5.81 -11.29 1.23
N LYS A 119 -4.92 -11.38 0.25
CA LYS A 119 -3.84 -12.36 0.20
C LYS A 119 -2.91 -12.29 1.41
N TRP A 120 -2.57 -11.07 1.87
CA TRP A 120 -1.77 -10.89 3.06
C TRP A 120 -2.56 -11.08 4.35
N ALA A 121 -3.79 -10.60 4.41
CA ALA A 121 -4.64 -10.66 5.59
C ALA A 121 -5.09 -12.10 5.92
N THR A 122 -5.41 -12.90 4.90
CA THR A 122 -5.99 -14.24 5.08
C THR A 122 -4.97 -15.38 5.00
N TYR A 123 -3.71 -15.08 4.67
CA TYR A 123 -2.69 -16.12 4.59
C TYR A 123 -2.39 -16.71 5.97
N ASN A 124 -2.74 -17.98 6.19
CA ASN A 124 -2.67 -18.67 7.47
C ASN A 124 -1.48 -19.64 7.61
N GLU A 125 -0.75 -19.92 6.52
CA GLU A 125 0.44 -20.79 6.54
C GLU A 125 1.73 -20.03 6.89
N ARG A 126 1.58 -18.77 7.38
CA ARG A 126 2.74 -17.95 7.75
C ARG A 126 3.44 -18.49 8.99
N ASN A 127 4.76 -18.38 8.97
CA ASN A 127 5.64 -18.71 10.08
C ASN A 127 6.40 -17.47 10.59
N TYR A 128 5.78 -16.31 10.48
CA TYR A 128 6.25 -15.00 10.90
C TYR A 128 5.11 -14.20 11.55
N ASP A 129 5.48 -13.21 12.35
CA ASP A 129 4.52 -12.29 12.94
C ASP A 129 4.09 -11.24 11.91
N LEU A 130 2.78 -11.04 11.76
CA LEU A 130 2.21 -10.05 10.86
C LEU A 130 1.47 -8.96 11.64
N VAL A 131 1.79 -7.72 11.35
CA VAL A 131 1.01 -6.56 11.78
C VAL A 131 0.44 -5.87 10.54
N MET A 132 -0.87 -5.77 10.48
CA MET A 132 -1.60 -5.01 9.48
C MET A 132 -1.76 -3.59 10.01
N MET A 133 -1.31 -2.59 9.26
CA MET A 133 -1.33 -1.20 9.71
C MET A 133 -1.92 -0.29 8.65
N ARG A 134 -2.88 0.53 9.05
CA ARG A 134 -3.44 1.58 8.22
C ARG A 134 -2.50 2.78 8.17
N TYR A 135 -2.43 3.44 7.02
CA TYR A 135 -1.61 4.64 6.86
C TYR A 135 -1.98 5.77 7.84
N GLU A 136 -3.24 5.85 8.23
CA GLU A 136 -3.75 6.84 9.19
C GLU A 136 -3.03 6.73 10.54
N GLU A 137 -2.69 5.50 10.98
CA GLU A 137 -1.90 5.30 12.20
C GLU A 137 -0.58 6.06 12.14
N LEU A 138 0.11 6.02 10.99
CA LEU A 138 1.35 6.76 10.81
C LEU A 138 1.14 8.27 10.80
N SER A 139 0.03 8.74 10.24
CA SER A 139 -0.27 10.18 10.15
C SER A 139 -0.72 10.77 11.48
N GLU A 140 -1.35 9.96 12.34
CA GLU A 140 -1.85 10.35 13.65
C GLU A 140 -0.82 10.17 14.75
N ASN A 141 -0.16 9.02 14.80
CA ASN A 141 0.72 8.60 15.88
C ASN A 141 2.21 8.51 15.50
N GLY A 142 2.53 8.74 14.22
CA GLY A 142 3.90 8.63 13.72
C GLY A 142 4.42 7.20 13.81
N VAL A 143 5.65 7.04 14.31
CA VAL A 143 6.27 5.72 14.49
C VAL A 143 6.09 5.16 15.91
N SER A 144 5.38 5.87 16.80
CA SER A 144 5.24 5.47 18.20
C SER A 144 4.59 4.10 18.38
N SER A 145 3.61 3.77 17.54
CA SER A 145 2.93 2.46 17.55
C SER A 145 3.85 1.28 17.20
N PHE A 146 4.99 1.54 16.57
CA PHE A 146 5.95 0.48 16.25
C PHE A 146 6.97 0.24 17.35
N ILE A 147 7.25 1.25 18.18
CA ILE A 147 8.40 1.25 19.09
C ILE A 147 8.39 0.01 19.99
N ASP A 148 7.25 -0.29 20.57
CA ASP A 148 7.14 -1.42 21.51
C ASP A 148 7.07 -2.78 20.79
N TYR A 149 6.44 -2.84 19.60
CA TYR A 149 6.30 -4.08 18.82
C TYR A 149 7.61 -4.55 18.18
N TRP A 150 8.48 -3.58 17.85
CA TRP A 150 9.65 -3.83 17.00
C TRP A 150 10.99 -3.65 17.72
N ASP A 151 10.95 -3.43 19.06
CA ASP A 151 12.13 -3.07 19.85
C ASP A 151 12.94 -1.93 19.24
N LEU A 152 12.25 -0.88 18.80
CA LEU A 152 12.87 0.29 18.20
C LEU A 152 13.38 1.24 19.28
N PRO A 153 14.37 2.08 18.97
CA PRO A 153 14.81 3.12 19.89
C PRO A 153 13.66 4.03 20.32
N LYS A 154 13.47 4.21 21.61
CA LYS A 154 12.35 5.03 22.17
C LYS A 154 12.44 6.51 21.82
N ASN A 155 13.58 6.98 21.33
CA ASN A 155 13.79 8.33 20.84
C ASN A 155 13.56 8.48 19.33
N LEU A 156 13.03 7.45 18.66
CA LEU A 156 12.72 7.52 17.25
C LEU A 156 11.41 8.30 17.06
N GLU A 157 11.54 9.49 16.52
CA GLU A 157 10.41 10.37 16.23
C GLU A 157 10.33 10.66 14.74
N PHE A 158 9.14 10.54 14.16
CA PHE A 158 8.88 10.98 12.80
C PHE A 158 7.40 11.35 12.63
N LYS A 159 7.16 12.53 12.05
CA LYS A 159 5.80 12.97 11.71
C LYS A 159 5.55 12.78 10.22
N PHE A 160 4.60 11.93 9.92
CA PHE A 160 4.16 11.75 8.55
C PHE A 160 3.33 12.95 8.09
N ARG A 161 3.54 13.37 6.85
CA ARG A 161 2.70 14.39 6.24
C ARG A 161 1.33 13.80 5.93
N LYS A 162 0.28 14.58 6.18
CA LYS A 162 -1.06 14.23 5.69
C LYS A 162 -1.01 13.98 4.18
N ARG A 163 -1.75 12.98 3.73
CA ARG A 163 -1.87 12.67 2.31
C ARG A 163 -2.34 13.89 1.52
N SER A 164 -1.82 14.02 0.31
CA SER A 164 -2.28 15.03 -0.64
C SER A 164 -3.44 14.54 -1.52
N SER A 165 -3.67 13.22 -1.59
CA SER A 165 -4.86 12.66 -2.20
C SER A 165 -5.98 12.68 -1.17
N ASP A 166 -7.11 13.25 -1.56
CA ASP A 166 -8.32 13.31 -0.77
C ASP A 166 -9.48 13.13 -1.74
N TRP A 167 -10.01 11.90 -1.77
CA TRP A 167 -11.07 11.51 -2.71
C TRP A 167 -12.35 12.35 -2.55
N GLN A 168 -12.57 12.93 -1.38
CA GLN A 168 -13.73 13.78 -1.11
C GLN A 168 -13.68 15.13 -1.84
N ASN A 169 -12.47 15.54 -2.26
CA ASN A 169 -12.27 16.76 -3.06
C ASN A 169 -12.35 16.52 -4.58
N GLU A 170 -12.52 15.28 -5.02
CA GLU A 170 -12.68 14.97 -6.43
C GLU A 170 -14.09 15.31 -6.93
N PRO A 171 -14.28 15.50 -8.26
CA PRO A 171 -15.61 15.67 -8.84
C PRO A 171 -16.57 14.56 -8.42
N GLN A 172 -17.85 14.88 -8.22
CA GLN A 172 -18.87 13.93 -7.74
C GLN A 172 -18.92 12.65 -8.58
N GLU A 173 -18.79 12.77 -9.89
CA GLU A 173 -18.77 11.60 -10.79
C GLU A 173 -17.62 10.64 -10.46
N ILE A 174 -16.44 11.16 -10.16
CA ILE A 174 -15.26 10.34 -9.74
C ILE A 174 -15.51 9.68 -8.39
N GLN A 175 -16.07 10.44 -7.44
CA GLN A 175 -16.42 9.89 -6.12
C GLN A 175 -17.41 8.73 -6.24
N ASP A 176 -18.46 8.87 -7.04
CA ASP A 176 -19.50 7.87 -7.22
C ASP A 176 -18.95 6.60 -7.89
N ARG A 177 -18.09 6.76 -8.90
CA ARG A 177 -17.41 5.64 -9.56
C ARG A 177 -16.42 4.92 -8.65
N LEU A 178 -15.67 5.64 -7.81
CA LEU A 178 -14.81 5.04 -6.79
C LEU A 178 -15.63 4.19 -5.82
N LYS A 179 -16.77 4.72 -5.35
CA LYS A 179 -17.69 3.97 -4.49
C LYS A 179 -18.26 2.74 -5.17
N GLN A 180 -18.66 2.85 -6.44
CA GLN A 180 -19.15 1.72 -7.20
C GLN A 180 -18.11 0.60 -7.35
N LYS A 181 -16.87 0.95 -7.67
CA LYS A 181 -15.80 0.00 -7.98
C LYS A 181 -15.13 -0.59 -6.72
N TYR A 182 -14.93 0.23 -5.69
CA TYR A 182 -14.15 -0.12 -4.50
C TYR A 182 -14.93 0.01 -3.18
N GLY A 183 -16.26 0.21 -3.22
CA GLY A 183 -17.08 0.47 -2.02
C GLY A 183 -16.97 -0.63 -0.98
N GLU A 184 -17.08 -1.89 -1.37
CA GLU A 184 -16.95 -3.03 -0.45
C GLU A 184 -15.56 -3.10 0.21
N TYR A 185 -14.50 -2.78 -0.53
CA TYR A 185 -13.15 -2.73 0.02
C TYR A 185 -12.98 -1.52 0.95
N PHE A 186 -13.57 -0.39 0.60
CA PHE A 186 -13.56 0.80 1.44
C PHE A 186 -14.27 0.57 2.77
N ASP A 187 -15.44 -0.08 2.77
CA ASP A 187 -16.18 -0.42 3.98
C ASP A 187 -15.41 -1.42 4.85
N ALA A 188 -14.83 -2.46 4.22
CA ALA A 188 -13.97 -3.39 4.91
C ALA A 188 -12.77 -2.69 5.54
N TYR A 189 -12.10 -1.78 4.81
CA TYR A 189 -10.99 -0.98 5.31
C TYR A 189 -11.36 -0.16 6.54
N HIS A 190 -12.51 0.52 6.53
CA HIS A 190 -12.95 1.36 7.65
C HIS A 190 -13.44 0.57 8.87
N SER A 191 -13.83 -0.69 8.70
CA SER A 191 -14.18 -1.57 9.80
C SER A 191 -12.97 -2.09 10.58
N LEU A 192 -11.77 -2.00 10.02
CA LEU A 192 -10.53 -2.48 10.64
C LEU A 192 -10.00 -1.47 11.67
N PRO A 193 -9.37 -1.94 12.76
CA PRO A 193 -8.60 -1.08 13.64
C PRO A 193 -7.42 -0.45 12.89
N LEU A 194 -6.87 0.65 13.42
CA LEU A 194 -5.68 1.29 12.84
C LEU A 194 -4.48 0.34 12.79
N VAL A 195 -4.37 -0.52 13.82
CA VAL A 195 -3.35 -1.57 13.93
C VAL A 195 -4.04 -2.88 14.34
N SER A 196 -3.75 -3.95 13.63
CA SER A 196 -4.17 -5.32 14.00
C SER A 196 -2.97 -6.27 13.98
N ILE A 197 -2.87 -7.09 15.01
CA ILE A 197 -1.87 -8.16 15.10
C ILE A 197 -2.56 -9.44 14.63
N GLY A 198 -2.01 -10.06 13.61
CA GLY A 198 -2.54 -11.26 13.00
C GLY A 198 -1.83 -12.54 13.45
#